data_41d38ac4ab00efc9c649d5ed93bd5e94
#
_entry.id   41d38ac4ab00efc9c649d5ed93bd5e94
#
_cell.length_a   1.000
_cell.length_b   1.000
_cell.length_c   1.000
_cell.angle_alpha   90.00
_cell.angle_beta   90.00
_cell.angle_gamma   90.00
#
_symmetry.space_group_name_H-M   'P 1'
#
loop_
_entity.id
_entity.type
_entity.pdbx_description
1 polymer ?
#
loop_
_entity_poly.entity_id
_entity_poly.type
_entity_poly.pdbx_seq_one_letter_code
_entity_poly.pdbx_strand_id
1 'polypeptide(L)'
;MIDALVIGAGPAGLMAAEVISARGLSVVVAEAKPTVGRKLLMAGKSGLNLTKNEASDAFLRAYPDLPDSLKVSLQSFGPQEVITWAEGLGQSTFTGSSGRVFPTAMKSSPLLRAWLGRLAAAGVDIRTSWKWLGDNRFETPEGRQEVSAKTTILALGGASWARLGSDGKWVDHLTDVAVAPFEPANVGFVVDWSEHMAKHFGAPIKSVELLAGKTRVRAEFTISQRGIEGGGIYAVSRELRLGAKLYLDLLPDLSEDEVRLRLAKGTKKQSLSNRLRKTLKLDPAKIGLLNEFARPLPADLAPTLKSLPVPLKGPRPLDEAISTVGGIKFDQLTDGFMLTTRPGWFVAGEMLDWEAPTGGYLLTACLATGKSVGEGVVEWLSRPEP
;
A
#
# COMPACT_ATOMS: atom_id res chain seq x y z
N MET A 1 28.28 12.82 -19.51
CA MET A 1 27.16 13.31 -18.66
C MET A 1 25.87 12.80 -19.27
N ILE A 2 25.01 12.14 -18.49
CA ILE A 2 23.69 11.66 -18.91
C ILE A 2 22.62 12.70 -18.62
N ASP A 3 21.46 12.61 -19.26
CA ASP A 3 20.37 13.56 -19.01
C ASP A 3 19.66 13.28 -17.68
N ALA A 4 19.39 12.02 -17.35
CA ALA A 4 18.69 11.67 -16.12
C ALA A 4 19.27 10.43 -15.43
N LEU A 5 19.47 10.55 -14.12
CA LEU A 5 19.78 9.44 -13.21
C LEU A 5 18.57 9.13 -12.34
N VAL A 6 18.05 7.91 -12.41
CA VAL A 6 16.96 7.43 -11.56
C VAL A 6 17.53 6.52 -10.49
N ILE A 7 17.26 6.81 -9.23
CA ILE A 7 17.71 6.04 -8.07
C ILE A 7 16.53 5.28 -7.48
N GLY A 8 16.51 3.96 -7.69
CA GLY A 8 15.45 3.05 -7.33
C GLY A 8 14.64 2.54 -8.53
N ALA A 9 14.69 1.23 -8.79
CA ALA A 9 14.00 0.55 -9.88
C ALA A 9 12.66 -0.08 -9.42
N GLY A 10 11.89 0.67 -8.63
CA GLY A 10 10.49 0.42 -8.31
C GLY A 10 9.55 0.99 -9.38
N PRO A 11 8.21 0.83 -9.21
CA PRO A 11 7.23 1.32 -10.20
C PRO A 11 7.36 2.81 -10.52
N ALA A 12 7.62 3.66 -9.53
CA ALA A 12 7.78 5.09 -9.73
C ALA A 12 9.03 5.42 -10.56
N GLY A 13 10.18 4.83 -10.21
CA GLY A 13 11.43 5.08 -10.93
C GLY A 13 11.41 4.52 -12.35
N LEU A 14 10.85 3.33 -12.56
CA LEU A 14 10.73 2.75 -13.90
C LEU A 14 9.77 3.56 -14.79
N MET A 15 8.69 4.12 -14.23
CA MET A 15 7.77 4.98 -14.97
C MET A 15 8.43 6.32 -15.33
N ALA A 16 9.17 6.93 -14.42
CA ALA A 16 9.94 8.14 -14.74
C ALA A 16 10.96 7.87 -15.87
N ALA A 17 11.68 6.75 -15.79
CA ALA A 17 12.61 6.33 -16.84
C ALA A 17 11.94 6.11 -18.20
N GLU A 18 10.72 5.53 -18.22
CA GLU A 18 9.93 5.32 -19.44
C GLU A 18 9.57 6.66 -20.10
N VAL A 19 9.06 7.61 -19.32
CA VAL A 19 8.64 8.92 -19.83
C VAL A 19 9.83 9.72 -20.38
N ILE A 20 10.95 9.71 -19.66
CA ILE A 20 12.16 10.46 -20.04
C ILE A 20 12.78 9.85 -21.30
N SER A 21 12.97 8.53 -21.35
CA SER A 21 13.56 7.83 -22.51
C SER A 21 12.69 7.91 -23.75
N ALA A 22 11.36 7.96 -23.61
CA ALA A 22 10.44 8.17 -24.72
C ALA A 22 10.62 9.54 -25.42
N ARG A 23 11.34 10.48 -24.80
CA ARG A 23 11.73 11.78 -25.39
C ARG A 23 13.15 11.78 -25.97
N GLY A 24 13.76 10.59 -26.09
CA GLY A 24 15.10 10.44 -26.64
C GLY A 24 16.23 10.88 -25.69
N LEU A 25 15.93 11.13 -24.42
CA LEU A 25 16.91 11.49 -23.41
C LEU A 25 17.62 10.28 -22.83
N SER A 26 18.89 10.41 -22.49
CA SER A 26 19.71 9.35 -21.91
C SER A 26 19.38 9.11 -20.43
N VAL A 27 19.05 7.87 -20.08
CA VAL A 27 18.60 7.49 -18.73
C VAL A 27 19.43 6.34 -18.17
N VAL A 28 19.95 6.51 -16.95
CA VAL A 28 20.50 5.44 -16.13
C VAL A 28 19.58 5.22 -14.94
N VAL A 29 19.23 3.96 -14.67
CA VAL A 29 18.48 3.55 -13.47
C VAL A 29 19.40 2.75 -12.56
N ALA A 30 19.64 3.23 -11.34
CA ALA A 30 20.44 2.56 -10.32
C ALA A 30 19.54 1.86 -9.30
N GLU A 31 19.76 0.57 -9.07
CA GLU A 31 19.03 -0.28 -8.14
C GLU A 31 19.99 -0.94 -7.14
N ALA A 32 19.73 -0.77 -5.84
CA ALA A 32 20.60 -1.33 -4.80
C ALA A 32 20.59 -2.87 -4.73
N LYS A 33 19.49 -3.50 -5.15
CA LYS A 33 19.35 -4.97 -5.11
C LYS A 33 19.78 -5.59 -6.43
N PRO A 34 20.10 -6.91 -6.44
CA PRO A 34 20.49 -7.61 -7.68
C PRO A 34 19.38 -7.79 -8.71
N THR A 35 18.13 -7.43 -8.37
CA THR A 35 16.97 -7.49 -9.27
C THR A 35 16.04 -6.32 -9.04
N VAL A 36 15.39 -5.84 -10.09
CA VAL A 36 14.46 -4.70 -10.07
C VAL A 36 13.05 -5.09 -9.64
N GLY A 37 12.24 -4.13 -9.22
CA GLY A 37 10.80 -4.30 -8.98
C GLY A 37 10.45 -5.30 -7.87
N ARG A 38 11.29 -5.52 -6.89
CA ARG A 38 11.15 -6.60 -5.86
C ARG A 38 9.87 -6.47 -5.05
N LYS A 39 9.51 -5.25 -4.60
CA LYS A 39 8.26 -5.00 -3.86
C LYS A 39 7.04 -5.21 -4.76
N LEU A 40 7.09 -4.82 -6.03
CA LEU A 40 6.06 -5.11 -7.05
C LEU A 40 5.87 -6.62 -7.26
N LEU A 41 6.97 -7.38 -7.38
CA LEU A 41 6.93 -8.84 -7.52
C LEU A 41 6.32 -9.51 -6.29
N MET A 42 6.60 -9.03 -5.10
CA MET A 42 6.01 -9.52 -3.84
C MET A 42 4.51 -9.19 -3.76
N ALA A 43 4.10 -7.97 -4.13
CA ALA A 43 2.69 -7.57 -4.16
C ALA A 43 1.86 -8.44 -5.12
N GLY A 44 2.47 -8.90 -6.21
CA GLY A 44 1.82 -9.77 -7.20
C GLY A 44 1.91 -11.27 -6.90
N LYS A 45 2.37 -11.71 -5.72
CA LYS A 45 2.53 -13.14 -5.40
C LYS A 45 1.22 -13.92 -5.38
N SER A 46 0.14 -13.32 -4.86
CA SER A 46 -1.21 -13.90 -4.78
C SER A 46 -2.20 -13.31 -5.80
N GLY A 47 -1.71 -12.49 -6.73
CA GLY A 47 -2.51 -11.76 -7.71
C GLY A 47 -2.15 -10.27 -7.68
N LEU A 48 -1.61 -9.76 -8.79
CA LEU A 48 -1.24 -8.35 -8.90
C LEU A 48 -2.48 -7.50 -9.07
N ASN A 49 -2.83 -6.74 -8.05
CA ASN A 49 -3.86 -5.72 -8.14
C ASN A 49 -3.24 -4.42 -8.71
N LEU A 50 -3.50 -4.15 -9.99
CA LEU A 50 -2.93 -3.01 -10.71
C LEU A 50 -3.52 -1.69 -10.26
N THR A 51 -4.85 -1.63 -10.27
CA THR A 51 -5.64 -0.44 -9.95
C THR A 51 -7.05 -0.83 -9.55
N LYS A 52 -7.93 0.15 -9.36
CA LYS A 52 -9.34 -0.08 -9.11
C LYS A 52 -10.19 0.67 -10.13
N ASN A 53 -10.99 -0.06 -10.90
CA ASN A 53 -11.90 0.50 -11.89
C ASN A 53 -13.13 1.10 -11.17
N GLU A 54 -13.07 2.39 -10.92
CA GLU A 54 -14.14 3.19 -10.33
C GLU A 54 -14.07 4.64 -10.87
N ALA A 55 -15.12 5.42 -10.64
CA ALA A 55 -15.14 6.82 -11.06
C ALA A 55 -14.00 7.63 -10.43
N SER A 56 -13.42 8.56 -11.19
CA SER A 56 -12.25 9.36 -10.77
C SER A 56 -12.44 10.01 -9.39
N ASP A 57 -13.58 10.62 -9.14
CA ASP A 57 -13.86 11.25 -7.85
C ASP A 57 -13.90 10.24 -6.68
N ALA A 58 -14.40 9.03 -6.92
CA ALA A 58 -14.41 7.97 -5.91
C ALA A 58 -12.98 7.48 -5.65
N PHE A 59 -12.19 7.33 -6.70
CA PHE A 59 -10.79 6.93 -6.63
C PHE A 59 -9.95 7.94 -5.84
N LEU A 60 -10.10 9.24 -6.13
CA LEU A 60 -9.38 10.31 -5.43
C LEU A 60 -9.76 10.41 -3.95
N ARG A 61 -11.04 10.21 -3.60
CA ARG A 61 -11.49 10.21 -2.19
C ARG A 61 -10.91 9.07 -1.35
N ALA A 62 -10.32 8.06 -1.96
CA ALA A 62 -9.66 6.98 -1.23
C ALA A 62 -8.31 7.40 -0.63
N TYR A 63 -7.73 8.51 -1.07
CA TYR A 63 -6.49 9.05 -0.52
C TYR A 63 -6.83 10.07 0.56
N PRO A 64 -6.51 9.80 1.83
CA PRO A 64 -6.72 10.76 2.89
C PRO A 64 -5.75 11.95 2.72
N ASP A 65 -6.22 13.14 3.04
CA ASP A 65 -5.42 14.38 3.02
C ASP A 65 -4.64 14.58 1.68
N LEU A 66 -5.28 14.25 0.55
CA LEU A 66 -4.68 14.22 -0.78
C LEU A 66 -4.06 15.57 -1.19
N PRO A 67 -2.71 15.69 -1.33
CA PRO A 67 -2.06 16.90 -1.78
C PRO A 67 -2.43 17.24 -3.24
N ASP A 68 -2.49 18.54 -3.57
CA ASP A 68 -2.93 19.02 -4.89
C ASP A 68 -2.06 18.48 -6.04
N SER A 69 -0.74 18.47 -5.90
CA SER A 69 0.17 17.93 -6.92
C SER A 69 -0.02 16.43 -7.14
N LEU A 70 -0.26 15.64 -6.06
CA LEU A 70 -0.60 14.24 -6.19
C LEU A 70 -1.97 14.04 -6.83
N LYS A 71 -2.96 14.90 -6.50
CA LYS A 71 -4.29 14.88 -7.12
C LYS A 71 -4.20 15.11 -8.62
N VAL A 72 -3.44 16.11 -9.06
CA VAL A 72 -3.20 16.40 -10.49
C VAL A 72 -2.55 15.21 -11.18
N SER A 73 -1.55 14.59 -10.55
CA SER A 73 -0.89 13.37 -11.07
C SER A 73 -1.88 12.22 -11.26
N LEU A 74 -2.74 11.95 -10.27
CA LEU A 74 -3.76 10.90 -10.32
C LEU A 74 -4.87 11.19 -11.33
N GLN A 75 -5.19 12.47 -11.58
CA GLN A 75 -6.11 12.87 -12.63
C GLN A 75 -5.51 12.69 -14.04
N SER A 76 -4.21 12.92 -14.17
CA SER A 76 -3.47 12.71 -15.43
C SER A 76 -3.15 11.25 -15.72
N PHE A 77 -2.98 10.42 -14.68
CA PHE A 77 -2.64 9.00 -14.79
C PHE A 77 -3.38 8.19 -13.72
N GLY A 78 -4.68 8.01 -13.94
CA GLY A 78 -5.57 7.29 -13.05
C GLY A 78 -5.80 5.84 -13.45
N PRO A 79 -6.91 5.24 -12.99
CA PRO A 79 -7.20 3.82 -13.23
C PRO A 79 -7.24 3.43 -14.70
N GLN A 80 -7.84 4.25 -15.57
CA GLN A 80 -7.98 3.94 -16.99
C GLN A 80 -6.63 3.98 -17.71
N GLU A 81 -5.78 4.94 -17.36
CA GLU A 81 -4.43 5.08 -17.91
C GLU A 81 -3.55 3.90 -17.47
N VAL A 82 -3.67 3.42 -16.23
CA VAL A 82 -2.97 2.22 -15.75
C VAL A 82 -3.40 0.98 -16.54
N ILE A 83 -4.69 0.82 -16.82
CA ILE A 83 -5.21 -0.28 -17.64
C ILE A 83 -4.61 -0.19 -19.05
N THR A 84 -4.74 0.96 -19.70
CA THR A 84 -4.22 1.22 -21.06
C THR A 84 -2.71 0.98 -21.14
N TRP A 85 -1.95 1.44 -20.13
CA TRP A 85 -0.52 1.21 -20.05
C TRP A 85 -0.16 -0.27 -19.94
N ALA A 86 -0.86 -1.03 -19.11
CA ALA A 86 -0.63 -2.48 -18.95
C ALA A 86 -0.97 -3.24 -20.24
N GLU A 87 -2.06 -2.88 -20.92
CA GLU A 87 -2.45 -3.46 -22.20
C GLU A 87 -1.46 -3.10 -23.31
N GLY A 88 -0.93 -1.87 -23.30
CA GLY A 88 0.16 -1.45 -24.18
C GLY A 88 1.48 -2.21 -23.96
N LEU A 89 1.65 -2.88 -22.79
CA LEU A 89 2.70 -3.84 -22.52
C LEU A 89 2.34 -5.29 -22.93
N GLY A 90 1.20 -5.48 -23.61
CA GLY A 90 0.71 -6.81 -24.01
C GLY A 90 0.11 -7.61 -22.84
N GLN A 91 -0.26 -6.96 -21.75
CA GLN A 91 -0.87 -7.60 -20.58
C GLN A 91 -2.37 -7.30 -20.55
N SER A 92 -3.18 -8.24 -21.04
CA SER A 92 -4.64 -8.14 -20.93
C SER A 92 -5.06 -8.07 -19.46
N THR A 93 -6.09 -7.28 -19.18
CA THR A 93 -6.60 -7.06 -17.83
C THR A 93 -8.05 -7.52 -17.69
N PHE A 94 -8.49 -7.73 -16.45
CA PHE A 94 -9.91 -7.92 -16.12
C PHE A 94 -10.24 -7.26 -14.79
N THR A 95 -11.49 -6.87 -14.63
CA THR A 95 -12.01 -6.28 -13.40
C THR A 95 -12.75 -7.35 -12.58
N GLY A 96 -12.33 -7.58 -11.36
CA GLY A 96 -13.01 -8.45 -10.40
C GLY A 96 -14.28 -7.81 -9.81
N SER A 97 -15.10 -8.59 -9.10
CA SER A 97 -16.38 -8.15 -8.52
C SER A 97 -16.27 -6.97 -7.53
N SER A 98 -15.09 -6.75 -6.95
CA SER A 98 -14.80 -5.63 -6.05
C SER A 98 -14.30 -4.36 -6.76
N GLY A 99 -14.30 -4.33 -8.08
CA GLY A 99 -13.73 -3.25 -8.89
C GLY A 99 -12.19 -3.30 -9.03
N ARG A 100 -11.52 -4.24 -8.38
CA ARG A 100 -10.06 -4.41 -8.50
C ARG A 100 -9.69 -4.93 -9.89
N VAL A 101 -8.66 -4.34 -10.49
CA VAL A 101 -8.16 -4.70 -11.82
C VAL A 101 -6.91 -5.56 -11.68
N PHE A 102 -6.90 -6.68 -12.39
CA PHE A 102 -5.80 -7.64 -12.40
C PHE A 102 -5.34 -7.92 -13.84
N PRO A 103 -4.05 -8.17 -14.07
CA PRO A 103 -3.65 -8.79 -15.32
C PRO A 103 -4.22 -10.22 -15.39
N THR A 104 -4.62 -10.66 -16.56
CA THR A 104 -5.18 -12.02 -16.78
C THR A 104 -4.24 -13.12 -16.28
N ALA A 105 -2.93 -12.90 -16.38
CA ALA A 105 -1.92 -13.80 -15.82
C ALA A 105 -1.88 -13.86 -14.30
N MET A 106 -2.59 -12.98 -13.59
CA MET A 106 -2.62 -12.83 -12.12
C MET A 106 -1.25 -12.58 -11.47
N LYS A 107 -0.18 -12.47 -12.22
CA LYS A 107 1.21 -12.33 -11.74
C LYS A 107 1.84 -11.04 -12.22
N SER A 108 2.72 -10.46 -11.41
CA SER A 108 3.48 -9.26 -11.75
C SER A 108 4.67 -9.52 -12.69
N SER A 109 5.22 -10.74 -12.68
CA SER A 109 6.45 -11.03 -13.43
C SER A 109 6.31 -10.92 -14.96
N PRO A 110 5.20 -11.29 -15.63
CA PRO A 110 5.04 -11.03 -17.07
C PRO A 110 4.99 -9.54 -17.38
N LEU A 111 4.25 -8.77 -16.60
CA LEU A 111 4.16 -7.31 -16.74
C LEU A 111 5.55 -6.66 -16.60
N LEU A 112 6.27 -6.98 -15.52
CA LEU A 112 7.59 -6.41 -15.28
C LEU A 112 8.58 -6.77 -16.40
N ARG A 113 8.58 -8.01 -16.90
CA ARG A 113 9.46 -8.41 -18.02
C ARG A 113 9.15 -7.65 -19.31
N ALA A 114 7.87 -7.49 -19.65
CA ALA A 114 7.47 -6.72 -20.82
C ALA A 114 7.89 -5.23 -20.65
N TRP A 115 7.73 -4.69 -19.47
CA TRP A 115 8.14 -3.32 -19.16
C TRP A 115 9.65 -3.12 -19.29
N LEU A 116 10.45 -4.01 -18.71
CA LEU A 116 11.91 -3.97 -18.83
C LEU A 116 12.37 -4.13 -20.28
N GLY A 117 11.70 -4.96 -21.08
CA GLY A 117 11.94 -5.07 -22.51
C GLY A 117 11.69 -3.75 -23.26
N ARG A 118 10.60 -3.05 -22.93
CA ARG A 118 10.28 -1.72 -23.49
C ARG A 118 11.35 -0.69 -23.11
N LEU A 119 11.77 -0.64 -21.84
CA LEU A 119 12.81 0.25 -21.37
C LEU A 119 14.18 -0.02 -22.04
N ALA A 120 14.55 -1.28 -22.18
CA ALA A 120 15.78 -1.67 -22.87
C ALA A 120 15.74 -1.28 -24.36
N ALA A 121 14.62 -1.46 -25.04
CA ALA A 121 14.43 -1.02 -26.43
C ALA A 121 14.51 0.51 -26.57
N ALA A 122 14.14 1.27 -25.53
CA ALA A 122 14.28 2.73 -25.45
C ALA A 122 15.71 3.18 -25.01
N GLY A 123 16.65 2.27 -24.83
CA GLY A 123 18.05 2.58 -24.47
C GLY A 123 18.26 2.93 -22.99
N VAL A 124 17.33 2.58 -22.10
CA VAL A 124 17.52 2.79 -20.66
C VAL A 124 18.57 1.81 -20.12
N ASP A 125 19.62 2.33 -19.47
CA ASP A 125 20.68 1.55 -18.83
C ASP A 125 20.29 1.26 -17.36
N ILE A 126 19.96 0.02 -17.04
CA ILE A 126 19.57 -0.41 -15.70
C ILE A 126 20.74 -1.11 -15.01
N ARG A 127 21.25 -0.50 -13.93
CA ARG A 127 22.38 -0.98 -13.15
C ARG A 127 21.89 -1.52 -11.81
N THR A 128 22.05 -2.81 -11.60
CA THR A 128 21.69 -3.50 -10.34
C THR A 128 22.91 -3.63 -9.42
N SER A 129 22.66 -3.85 -8.11
CA SER A 129 23.68 -3.88 -7.06
C SER A 129 24.44 -2.56 -6.93
N TRP A 130 23.78 -1.45 -7.25
CA TRP A 130 24.27 -0.08 -7.14
C TRP A 130 23.59 0.60 -5.95
N LYS A 131 24.23 0.53 -4.78
CA LYS A 131 23.68 1.11 -3.54
C LYS A 131 24.01 2.59 -3.47
N TRP A 132 22.99 3.43 -3.37
CA TRP A 132 23.13 4.87 -3.21
C TRP A 132 23.81 5.26 -1.89
N LEU A 133 24.75 6.20 -1.94
CA LEU A 133 25.51 6.73 -0.81
C LEU A 133 25.31 8.23 -0.57
N GLY A 134 24.30 8.82 -1.15
CA GLY A 134 24.08 10.27 -1.19
C GLY A 134 24.65 10.90 -2.47
N ASP A 135 24.09 12.05 -2.85
CA ASP A 135 24.36 12.73 -4.11
C ASP A 135 24.27 11.76 -5.31
N ASN A 136 25.17 11.81 -6.26
CA ASN A 136 25.23 10.87 -7.40
C ASN A 136 26.27 9.76 -7.20
N ARG A 137 26.55 9.37 -5.93
CA ARG A 137 27.58 8.40 -5.55
C ARG A 137 26.98 7.06 -5.16
N PHE A 138 27.63 5.99 -5.56
CA PHE A 138 27.18 4.63 -5.38
C PHE A 138 28.29 3.70 -4.87
N GLU A 139 27.91 2.72 -4.08
CA GLU A 139 28.69 1.52 -3.83
C GLU A 139 28.23 0.44 -4.81
N THR A 140 29.15 -0.05 -5.63
CA THR A 140 28.89 -1.04 -6.69
C THR A 140 29.78 -2.26 -6.51
N PRO A 141 29.56 -3.37 -7.23
CA PRO A 141 30.46 -4.53 -7.20
C PRO A 141 31.90 -4.21 -7.58
N GLU A 142 32.11 -3.16 -8.40
CA GLU A 142 33.43 -2.71 -8.87
C GLU A 142 34.03 -1.62 -7.96
N GLY A 143 33.39 -1.31 -6.84
CA GLY A 143 33.81 -0.27 -5.91
C GLY A 143 32.94 1.00 -6.00
N ARG A 144 33.42 2.10 -5.44
CA ARG A 144 32.68 3.37 -5.43
C ARG A 144 32.67 4.01 -6.81
N GLN A 145 31.48 4.39 -7.26
CA GLN A 145 31.26 5.05 -8.55
C GLN A 145 30.49 6.35 -8.34
N GLU A 146 30.70 7.30 -9.24
CA GLU A 146 29.94 8.55 -9.33
C GLU A 146 29.35 8.69 -10.74
N VAL A 147 28.09 9.13 -10.83
CA VAL A 147 27.40 9.33 -12.11
C VAL A 147 27.21 10.81 -12.37
N SER A 148 27.78 11.33 -13.46
CA SER A 148 27.51 12.70 -13.91
C SER A 148 26.18 12.75 -14.66
N ALA A 149 25.18 13.40 -14.08
CA ALA A 149 23.84 13.55 -14.63
C ALA A 149 23.39 15.02 -14.55
N LYS A 150 22.56 15.44 -15.52
CA LYS A 150 21.94 16.78 -15.51
C LYS A 150 20.79 16.86 -14.48
N THR A 151 20.07 15.73 -14.31
CA THR A 151 18.97 15.61 -13.36
C THR A 151 19.03 14.30 -12.59
N THR A 152 18.53 14.29 -11.35
CA THR A 152 18.48 13.12 -10.49
C THR A 152 17.05 12.90 -9.97
N ILE A 153 16.55 11.68 -10.12
CA ILE A 153 15.23 11.26 -9.68
C ILE A 153 15.38 10.27 -8.52
N LEU A 154 14.85 10.62 -7.36
CA LEU A 154 14.79 9.75 -6.19
C LEU A 154 13.48 8.97 -6.18
N ALA A 155 13.56 7.65 -6.23
CA ALA A 155 12.42 6.72 -6.22
C ALA A 155 12.69 5.51 -5.31
N LEU A 156 13.26 5.77 -4.11
CA LEU A 156 13.78 4.77 -3.18
C LEU A 156 12.70 4.08 -2.33
N GLY A 157 11.43 4.50 -2.48
CA GLY A 157 10.30 3.94 -1.76
C GLY A 157 10.21 4.43 -0.31
N GLY A 158 9.25 3.89 0.44
CA GLY A 158 9.06 4.15 1.86
C GLY A 158 9.99 3.31 2.75
N ALA A 159 9.48 2.83 3.89
CA ALA A 159 10.27 2.13 4.89
C ALA A 159 9.71 0.72 5.25
N SER A 160 8.84 0.15 4.42
CA SER A 160 8.32 -1.21 4.61
C SER A 160 9.01 -2.20 3.68
N TRP A 161 9.24 -3.43 4.20
CA TRP A 161 9.95 -4.49 3.47
C TRP A 161 11.41 -4.16 3.16
N ALA A 162 12.19 -3.79 4.18
CA ALA A 162 13.61 -3.45 4.08
C ALA A 162 14.44 -4.50 3.31
N ARG A 163 14.15 -5.79 3.51
CA ARG A 163 14.78 -6.90 2.76
C ARG A 163 14.58 -6.81 1.24
N LEU A 164 13.52 -6.13 0.78
CA LEU A 164 13.23 -5.94 -0.63
C LEU A 164 13.80 -4.63 -1.20
N GLY A 165 14.41 -3.79 -0.36
CA GLY A 165 15.07 -2.55 -0.76
C GLY A 165 14.38 -1.25 -0.33
N SER A 166 13.21 -1.34 0.32
CA SER A 166 12.47 -0.17 0.83
C SER A 166 12.69 -0.08 2.36
N ASP A 167 13.83 0.45 2.77
CA ASP A 167 14.29 0.45 4.18
C ASP A 167 14.24 1.83 4.85
N GLY A 168 13.84 2.87 4.12
CA GLY A 168 13.73 4.24 4.64
C GLY A 168 15.08 4.93 4.97
N LYS A 169 16.22 4.25 4.82
CA LYS A 169 17.53 4.79 5.20
C LYS A 169 18.01 5.95 4.32
N TRP A 170 17.35 6.19 3.22
CA TRP A 170 17.64 7.33 2.37
C TRP A 170 17.44 8.67 3.09
N VAL A 171 16.65 8.72 4.16
CA VAL A 171 16.46 9.91 5.01
C VAL A 171 17.80 10.44 5.52
N ASP A 172 18.75 9.57 5.85
CA ASP A 172 20.06 9.95 6.38
C ASP A 172 20.90 10.75 5.37
N HIS A 173 20.56 10.70 4.09
CA HIS A 173 21.25 11.41 3.00
C HIS A 173 20.55 12.70 2.55
N LEU A 174 19.38 13.04 3.11
CA LEU A 174 18.58 14.21 2.75
C LEU A 174 18.32 15.11 3.98
N THR A 175 19.40 15.55 4.62
CA THR A 175 19.35 16.32 5.88
C THR A 175 18.86 17.76 5.69
N ASP A 176 18.79 18.24 4.46
CA ASP A 176 18.31 19.56 4.05
C ASP A 176 16.83 19.57 3.61
N VAL A 177 16.14 18.42 3.71
CA VAL A 177 14.74 18.24 3.30
C VAL A 177 13.89 17.81 4.48
N ALA A 178 12.73 18.42 4.67
CA ALA A 178 11.82 18.02 5.73
C ALA A 178 11.12 16.69 5.39
N VAL A 179 11.36 15.68 6.22
CA VAL A 179 10.78 14.34 6.10
C VAL A 179 9.86 14.06 7.28
N ALA A 180 8.61 13.70 7.01
CA ALA A 180 7.70 13.20 8.03
C ALA A 180 8.14 11.78 8.47
N PRO A 181 8.09 11.46 9.79
CA PRO A 181 8.45 10.14 10.29
C PRO A 181 7.63 9.04 9.61
N PHE A 182 8.28 7.91 9.30
CA PHE A 182 7.56 6.77 8.76
C PHE A 182 6.75 6.06 9.83
N GLU A 183 5.48 5.80 9.49
CA GLU A 183 4.59 4.97 10.27
C GLU A 183 3.99 3.85 9.40
N PRO A 184 3.61 2.70 10.01
CA PRO A 184 3.03 1.60 9.25
C PRO A 184 1.63 1.94 8.76
N ALA A 185 1.40 1.77 7.46
CA ALA A 185 0.09 1.87 6.81
C ALA A 185 -0.31 0.50 6.21
N ASN A 186 -1.62 0.23 6.15
CA ASN A 186 -2.12 -1.06 5.69
C ASN A 186 -1.45 -2.24 6.44
N VAL A 187 -1.58 -2.24 7.75
CA VAL A 187 -0.85 -3.12 8.66
C VAL A 187 -1.79 -3.92 9.56
N GLY A 188 -1.35 -5.09 9.99
CA GLY A 188 -2.00 -5.86 11.05
C GLY A 188 -1.77 -5.26 12.44
N PHE A 189 -2.61 -5.63 13.40
CA PHE A 189 -2.52 -5.16 14.78
C PHE A 189 -2.29 -6.33 15.74
N VAL A 190 -1.50 -6.05 16.77
CA VAL A 190 -1.16 -7.02 17.82
C VAL A 190 -2.32 -7.16 18.79
N VAL A 191 -2.66 -8.41 19.11
CA VAL A 191 -3.64 -8.77 20.13
C VAL A 191 -2.99 -9.80 21.06
N ASP A 192 -3.13 -9.61 22.36
CA ASP A 192 -2.73 -10.61 23.36
C ASP A 192 -3.83 -11.67 23.46
N TRP A 193 -3.62 -12.78 22.78
CA TRP A 193 -4.56 -13.89 22.78
C TRP A 193 -4.40 -14.79 24.01
N SER A 194 -5.53 -15.23 24.57
CA SER A 194 -5.49 -16.38 25.48
C SER A 194 -5.16 -17.68 24.72
N GLU A 195 -4.70 -18.71 25.43
CA GLU A 195 -4.40 -20.02 24.84
C GLU A 195 -5.60 -20.64 24.09
N HIS A 196 -6.83 -20.27 24.49
CA HIS A 196 -8.06 -20.75 23.84
C HIS A 196 -8.19 -20.32 22.38
N MET A 197 -7.51 -19.24 21.98
CA MET A 197 -7.56 -18.74 20.60
C MET A 197 -6.61 -19.47 19.66
N ALA A 198 -5.63 -20.23 20.15
CA ALA A 198 -4.63 -20.92 19.31
C ALA A 198 -5.25 -21.79 18.21
N LYS A 199 -6.37 -22.47 18.51
CA LYS A 199 -7.10 -23.32 17.54
C LYS A 199 -7.77 -22.53 16.40
N HIS A 200 -7.83 -21.21 16.50
CA HIS A 200 -8.43 -20.32 15.50
C HIS A 200 -7.38 -19.56 14.67
N PHE A 201 -6.09 -19.74 14.93
CA PHE A 201 -5.04 -19.10 14.14
C PHE A 201 -5.09 -19.58 12.69
N GLY A 202 -5.04 -18.61 11.76
CA GLY A 202 -5.25 -18.83 10.33
C GLY A 202 -6.73 -18.77 9.88
N ALA A 203 -7.69 -18.72 10.80
CA ALA A 203 -9.10 -18.68 10.46
C ALA A 203 -9.51 -17.30 9.91
N PRO A 204 -10.18 -17.24 8.74
CA PRO A 204 -10.79 -16.02 8.24
C PRO A 204 -12.09 -15.74 8.99
N ILE A 205 -12.30 -14.50 9.39
CA ILE A 205 -13.55 -13.99 9.94
C ILE A 205 -14.29 -13.25 8.83
N LYS A 206 -15.29 -13.90 8.28
CA LYS A 206 -16.08 -13.40 7.13
C LYS A 206 -17.40 -12.76 7.57
N SER A 207 -17.96 -11.94 6.68
CA SER A 207 -19.29 -11.33 6.89
C SER A 207 -19.37 -10.64 8.26
N VAL A 208 -18.45 -9.71 8.48
CA VAL A 208 -18.42 -8.83 9.66
C VAL A 208 -18.33 -7.39 9.21
N GLU A 209 -18.72 -6.47 10.06
CA GLU A 209 -18.42 -5.05 9.89
C GLU A 209 -17.40 -4.62 10.94
N LEU A 210 -16.36 -3.93 10.50
CA LEU A 210 -15.31 -3.35 11.35
C LEU A 210 -15.65 -1.86 11.54
N LEU A 211 -15.59 -1.41 12.80
CA LEU A 211 -15.88 -0.03 13.17
C LEU A 211 -14.65 0.54 13.89
N ALA A 212 -14.11 1.63 13.35
CA ALA A 212 -13.00 2.36 13.95
C ALA A 212 -13.23 3.87 13.76
N GLY A 213 -13.42 4.61 14.84
CA GLY A 213 -13.81 6.02 14.78
C GLY A 213 -15.11 6.22 14.00
N LYS A 214 -15.05 6.96 12.90
CA LYS A 214 -16.19 7.20 11.98
C LYS A 214 -16.24 6.19 10.83
N THR A 215 -15.21 5.41 10.65
CA THR A 215 -15.08 4.46 9.52
C THR A 215 -15.79 3.16 9.84
N ARG A 216 -16.61 2.71 8.89
CA ARG A 216 -17.31 1.42 8.90
C ARG A 216 -16.98 0.67 7.63
N VAL A 217 -16.48 -0.55 7.76
CA VAL A 217 -16.07 -1.36 6.61
C VAL A 217 -16.62 -2.78 6.75
N ARG A 218 -17.47 -3.17 5.81
CA ARG A 218 -17.91 -4.56 5.69
C ARG A 218 -16.86 -5.34 4.94
N ALA A 219 -16.14 -6.21 5.64
CA ALA A 219 -15.02 -6.95 5.08
C ALA A 219 -14.75 -8.24 5.88
N GLU A 220 -13.70 -8.96 5.47
CA GLU A 220 -13.14 -10.09 6.21
C GLU A 220 -11.75 -9.74 6.75
N PHE A 221 -11.35 -10.42 7.81
CA PHE A 221 -10.00 -10.38 8.36
C PHE A 221 -9.56 -11.77 8.83
N THR A 222 -8.29 -11.93 9.14
CA THR A 222 -7.73 -13.21 9.60
C THR A 222 -7.22 -13.07 11.03
N ILE A 223 -7.54 -14.06 11.87
CA ILE A 223 -6.92 -14.23 13.19
C ILE A 223 -5.55 -14.88 12.96
N SER A 224 -4.49 -14.25 13.43
CA SER A 224 -3.14 -14.82 13.39
C SER A 224 -2.58 -14.96 14.80
N GLN A 225 -1.52 -15.72 14.95
CA GLN A 225 -0.85 -15.92 16.25
C GLN A 225 -0.46 -14.59 16.93
N ARG A 226 -0.16 -13.56 16.15
CA ARG A 226 0.28 -12.24 16.64
C ARG A 226 -0.83 -11.20 16.73
N GLY A 227 -2.07 -11.56 16.37
CA GLY A 227 -3.19 -10.62 16.40
C GLY A 227 -4.12 -10.78 15.19
N ILE A 228 -4.50 -9.68 14.58
CA ILE A 228 -5.44 -9.61 13.46
C ILE A 228 -4.82 -8.94 12.24
N GLU A 229 -5.16 -9.43 11.06
CA GLU A 229 -4.63 -8.94 9.77
C GLU A 229 -5.61 -9.17 8.63
N GLY A 230 -5.28 -8.68 7.44
CA GLY A 230 -6.08 -8.87 6.23
C GLY A 230 -6.87 -7.62 5.83
N GLY A 231 -7.56 -7.71 4.69
CA GLY A 231 -8.12 -6.56 3.99
C GLY A 231 -9.02 -5.66 4.85
N GLY A 232 -9.86 -6.25 5.72
CA GLY A 232 -10.72 -5.48 6.62
C GLY A 232 -9.92 -4.66 7.64
N ILE A 233 -8.86 -5.24 8.22
CA ILE A 233 -7.99 -4.56 9.18
C ILE A 233 -7.19 -3.46 8.48
N TYR A 234 -6.69 -3.73 7.28
CA TYR A 234 -5.93 -2.73 6.52
C TYR A 234 -6.80 -1.52 6.15
N ALA A 235 -8.08 -1.75 5.85
CA ALA A 235 -9.01 -0.68 5.51
C ALA A 235 -9.34 0.28 6.67
N VAL A 236 -9.14 -0.13 7.92
CA VAL A 236 -9.34 0.69 9.13
C VAL A 236 -8.01 1.02 9.85
N SER A 237 -6.87 0.65 9.25
CA SER A 237 -5.56 0.76 9.91
C SER A 237 -5.16 2.20 10.21
N ARG A 238 -5.57 3.16 9.39
CA ARG A 238 -5.33 4.59 9.62
C ARG A 238 -6.00 5.06 10.91
N GLU A 239 -7.29 4.81 11.06
CA GLU A 239 -8.04 5.20 12.25
C GLU A 239 -7.49 4.56 13.51
N LEU A 240 -7.12 3.27 13.43
CA LEU A 240 -6.53 2.54 14.55
C LEU A 240 -5.14 3.10 14.92
N ARG A 241 -4.32 3.46 13.95
CA ARG A 241 -3.03 4.13 14.17
C ARG A 241 -3.22 5.49 14.85
N LEU A 242 -4.26 6.22 14.48
CA LEU A 242 -4.63 7.50 15.09
C LEU A 242 -5.33 7.37 16.44
N GLY A 243 -5.39 6.16 17.03
CA GLY A 243 -5.89 5.92 18.39
C GLY A 243 -7.38 5.56 18.48
N ALA A 244 -8.08 5.35 17.37
CA ALA A 244 -9.45 4.86 17.43
C ALA A 244 -9.50 3.43 18.00
N LYS A 245 -10.60 3.10 18.71
CA LYS A 245 -10.86 1.75 19.17
C LYS A 245 -11.51 0.93 18.07
N LEU A 246 -11.17 -0.37 18.01
CA LEU A 246 -11.80 -1.32 17.09
C LEU A 246 -13.02 -1.98 17.76
N TYR A 247 -14.13 -1.99 17.03
CA TYR A 247 -15.31 -2.78 17.35
C TYR A 247 -15.70 -3.64 16.16
N LEU A 248 -16.24 -4.83 16.45
CA LEU A 248 -16.73 -5.76 15.45
C LEU A 248 -18.24 -5.96 15.56
N ASP A 249 -18.95 -5.72 14.49
CA ASP A 249 -20.31 -6.27 14.32
C ASP A 249 -20.17 -7.67 13.70
N LEU A 250 -20.44 -8.69 14.49
CA LEU A 250 -20.32 -10.10 14.06
C LEU A 250 -21.48 -10.56 13.19
N LEU A 251 -22.55 -9.77 13.11
CA LEU A 251 -23.83 -10.07 12.43
C LEU A 251 -24.38 -8.84 11.70
N PRO A 252 -23.65 -8.25 10.74
CA PRO A 252 -24.02 -6.97 10.12
C PRO A 252 -25.35 -7.01 9.35
N ASP A 253 -25.84 -8.22 8.98
CA ASP A 253 -27.11 -8.43 8.29
C ASP A 253 -28.33 -8.50 9.21
N LEU A 254 -28.13 -8.43 10.53
CA LEU A 254 -29.21 -8.51 11.52
C LEU A 254 -29.22 -7.26 12.38
N SER A 255 -30.41 -6.73 12.65
CA SER A 255 -30.59 -5.73 13.69
C SER A 255 -30.39 -6.34 15.08
N GLU A 256 -30.14 -5.49 16.07
CA GLU A 256 -29.98 -5.93 17.46
C GLU A 256 -31.21 -6.68 17.99
N ASP A 257 -32.40 -6.21 17.62
CA ASP A 257 -33.66 -6.84 18.01
C ASP A 257 -33.87 -8.21 17.32
N GLU A 258 -33.47 -8.34 16.06
CA GLU A 258 -33.50 -9.64 15.37
C GLU A 258 -32.53 -10.64 16.03
N VAL A 259 -31.35 -10.18 16.47
CA VAL A 259 -30.41 -11.01 17.24
C VAL A 259 -31.06 -11.51 18.55
N ARG A 260 -31.71 -10.61 19.31
CA ARG A 260 -32.46 -10.99 20.54
C ARG A 260 -33.55 -12.01 20.26
N LEU A 261 -34.39 -11.75 19.26
CA LEU A 261 -35.47 -12.63 18.87
C LEU A 261 -35.00 -14.03 18.46
N ARG A 262 -33.87 -14.10 17.70
CA ARG A 262 -33.29 -15.39 17.33
C ARG A 262 -32.69 -16.12 18.52
N LEU A 263 -31.98 -15.43 19.41
CA LEU A 263 -31.44 -16.02 20.63
C LEU A 263 -32.53 -16.56 21.57
N ALA A 264 -33.64 -15.89 21.63
CA ALA A 264 -34.79 -16.33 22.47
C ALA A 264 -35.41 -17.66 22.00
N LYS A 265 -35.24 -18.04 20.73
CA LYS A 265 -35.71 -19.34 20.18
C LYS A 265 -34.84 -20.54 20.68
N GLY A 266 -33.68 -20.27 21.25
CA GLY A 266 -32.80 -21.31 21.80
C GLY A 266 -33.32 -21.82 23.16
N THR A 267 -33.15 -23.11 23.41
CA THR A 267 -33.56 -23.71 24.69
C THR A 267 -32.49 -23.49 25.78
N LYS A 268 -32.94 -23.26 27.02
CA LYS A 268 -32.01 -23.10 28.18
C LYS A 268 -31.14 -24.33 28.48
N LYS A 269 -31.54 -25.51 27.96
CA LYS A 269 -30.76 -26.77 28.12
C LYS A 269 -29.52 -26.85 27.21
N GLN A 270 -29.44 -25.99 26.18
CA GLN A 270 -28.27 -25.98 25.27
C GLN A 270 -27.10 -25.16 25.84
N SER A 271 -25.88 -25.62 25.58
CA SER A 271 -24.72 -24.79 25.84
C SER A 271 -24.79 -23.48 25.01
N LEU A 272 -24.23 -22.40 25.52
CA LEU A 272 -24.23 -21.11 24.84
C LEU A 272 -23.68 -21.22 23.41
N SER A 273 -22.54 -21.89 23.23
CA SER A 273 -21.92 -22.09 21.92
C SER A 273 -22.85 -22.83 20.94
N ASN A 274 -23.56 -23.83 21.40
CA ASN A 274 -24.56 -24.54 20.58
C ASN A 274 -25.76 -23.64 20.23
N ARG A 275 -26.21 -22.81 21.18
CA ARG A 275 -27.28 -21.84 20.94
C ARG A 275 -26.86 -20.82 19.91
N LEU A 276 -25.68 -20.17 20.05
CA LEU A 276 -25.16 -19.19 19.10
C LEU A 276 -25.02 -19.78 17.68
N ARG A 277 -24.48 -21.00 17.59
CA ARG A 277 -24.31 -21.68 16.31
C ARG A 277 -25.64 -22.03 15.64
N LYS A 278 -26.63 -22.53 16.40
CA LYS A 278 -27.92 -22.95 15.85
C LYS A 278 -28.84 -21.78 15.50
N THR A 279 -28.91 -20.76 16.36
CA THR A 279 -29.88 -19.65 16.19
C THR A 279 -29.32 -18.50 15.34
N LEU A 280 -28.04 -18.22 15.41
CA LEU A 280 -27.37 -17.11 14.71
C LEU A 280 -26.40 -17.55 13.61
N LYS A 281 -26.17 -18.86 13.46
CA LYS A 281 -25.22 -19.45 12.50
C LYS A 281 -23.79 -18.91 12.66
N LEU A 282 -23.41 -18.52 13.88
CA LEU A 282 -22.05 -18.08 14.16
C LEU A 282 -21.07 -19.26 14.01
N ASP A 283 -19.98 -19.02 13.28
CA ASP A 283 -18.89 -19.98 13.17
C ASP A 283 -18.06 -20.08 14.46
N PRO A 284 -17.27 -21.15 14.64
CA PRO A 284 -16.48 -21.34 15.86
C PRO A 284 -15.50 -20.20 16.15
N ALA A 285 -14.93 -19.55 15.13
CA ALA A 285 -13.96 -18.49 15.33
C ALA A 285 -14.62 -17.19 15.82
N LYS A 286 -15.83 -16.83 15.30
CA LYS A 286 -16.63 -15.72 15.84
C LYS A 286 -17.06 -15.97 17.28
N ILE A 287 -17.44 -17.21 17.62
CA ILE A 287 -17.74 -17.61 19.01
C ILE A 287 -16.48 -17.51 19.88
N GLY A 288 -15.32 -17.87 19.33
CA GLY A 288 -14.01 -17.69 19.98
C GLY A 288 -13.77 -16.22 20.33
N LEU A 289 -13.92 -15.31 19.38
CA LEU A 289 -13.75 -13.86 19.59
C LEU A 289 -14.71 -13.31 20.64
N LEU A 290 -15.99 -13.73 20.63
CA LEU A 290 -16.97 -13.32 21.65
C LEU A 290 -16.51 -13.77 23.05
N ASN A 291 -16.04 -15.01 23.20
CA ASN A 291 -15.55 -15.52 24.48
C ASN A 291 -14.25 -14.85 24.92
N GLU A 292 -13.39 -14.50 23.99
CA GLU A 292 -12.10 -13.86 24.25
C GLU A 292 -12.29 -12.44 24.82
N PHE A 293 -13.17 -11.65 24.20
CA PHE A 293 -13.25 -10.22 24.48
C PHE A 293 -14.45 -9.79 25.33
N ALA A 294 -15.45 -10.65 25.49
CA ALA A 294 -16.69 -10.26 26.19
C ALA A 294 -16.90 -10.95 27.55
N ARG A 295 -15.93 -11.70 28.04
CA ARG A 295 -16.08 -12.33 29.36
C ARG A 295 -15.79 -11.36 30.52
N PRO A 296 -16.61 -11.36 31.62
CA PRO A 296 -17.83 -12.19 31.82
C PRO A 296 -18.95 -11.76 30.85
N LEU A 297 -19.63 -12.77 30.25
CA LEU A 297 -20.65 -12.50 29.22
C LEU A 297 -21.87 -11.81 29.84
N PRO A 298 -22.40 -10.76 29.22
CA PRO A 298 -23.62 -10.09 29.68
C PRO A 298 -24.85 -10.96 29.49
N ALA A 299 -25.91 -10.66 30.23
CA ALA A 299 -27.19 -11.37 30.14
C ALA A 299 -27.85 -11.20 28.76
N ASP A 300 -27.82 -9.99 28.20
CA ASP A 300 -28.18 -9.69 26.82
C ASP A 300 -26.92 -9.64 25.96
N LEU A 301 -26.78 -10.61 25.04
CA LEU A 301 -25.62 -10.71 24.13
C LEU A 301 -25.80 -9.88 22.86
N ALA A 302 -26.99 -9.37 22.56
CA ALA A 302 -27.24 -8.72 21.27
C ALA A 302 -26.40 -7.45 21.08
N PRO A 303 -26.31 -6.51 22.03
CA PRO A 303 -25.44 -5.34 21.90
C PRO A 303 -23.97 -5.73 21.70
N THR A 304 -23.48 -6.74 22.45
CA THR A 304 -22.11 -7.21 22.34
C THR A 304 -21.80 -7.86 20.99
N LEU A 305 -22.72 -8.64 20.44
CA LEU A 305 -22.57 -9.24 19.11
C LEU A 305 -22.58 -8.20 17.99
N LYS A 306 -23.25 -7.07 18.20
CA LYS A 306 -23.31 -5.93 17.28
C LYS A 306 -22.15 -4.95 17.42
N SER A 307 -21.46 -4.97 18.57
CA SER A 307 -20.35 -4.04 18.86
C SER A 307 -19.37 -4.67 19.84
N LEU A 308 -18.69 -5.74 19.38
CA LEU A 308 -17.68 -6.45 20.18
C LEU A 308 -16.38 -5.63 20.21
N PRO A 309 -15.92 -5.12 21.38
CA PRO A 309 -14.67 -4.39 21.48
C PRO A 309 -13.49 -5.36 21.29
N VAL A 310 -12.49 -4.93 20.51
CA VAL A 310 -11.22 -5.66 20.31
C VAL A 310 -10.08 -4.83 20.88
N PRO A 311 -9.50 -5.20 22.04
CA PRO A 311 -8.38 -4.50 22.59
C PRO A 311 -7.11 -4.77 21.78
N LEU A 312 -6.55 -3.70 21.20
CA LEU A 312 -5.33 -3.74 20.40
C LEU A 312 -4.16 -3.21 21.22
N LYS A 313 -2.98 -3.82 21.07
CA LYS A 313 -1.72 -3.36 21.69
C LYS A 313 -0.96 -2.35 20.82
N GLY A 314 -1.27 -2.30 19.55
CA GLY A 314 -0.64 -1.41 18.58
C GLY A 314 -0.47 -2.08 17.23
N PRO A 315 0.02 -1.33 16.22
CA PRO A 315 0.33 -1.88 14.91
C PRO A 315 1.49 -2.88 14.98
N ARG A 316 1.55 -3.78 14.02
CA ARG A 316 2.73 -4.60 13.80
C ARG A 316 3.91 -3.75 13.34
N PRO A 317 5.16 -4.26 13.46
CA PRO A 317 6.35 -3.55 13.00
C PRO A 317 6.23 -3.03 11.57
N LEU A 318 6.88 -1.89 11.32
CA LEU A 318 6.90 -1.20 10.03
C LEU A 318 7.31 -2.11 8.86
N ASP A 319 8.27 -3.01 9.07
CA ASP A 319 8.74 -3.96 8.04
C ASP A 319 7.70 -5.03 7.65
N GLU A 320 6.63 -5.17 8.41
CA GLU A 320 5.50 -6.06 8.13
C GLU A 320 4.29 -5.33 7.50
N ALA A 321 4.35 -4.02 7.41
CA ALA A 321 3.31 -3.23 6.78
C ALA A 321 3.34 -3.38 5.25
N ILE A 322 2.19 -3.30 4.60
CA ILE A 322 2.12 -3.31 3.12
C ILE A 322 2.72 -2.03 2.55
N SER A 323 2.49 -0.91 3.23
CA SER A 323 2.98 0.42 2.86
C SER A 323 3.30 1.25 4.09
N THR A 324 3.85 2.43 3.85
CA THR A 324 4.13 3.43 4.88
C THR A 324 3.38 4.73 4.60
N VAL A 325 3.11 5.48 5.65
CA VAL A 325 2.84 6.92 5.61
C VAL A 325 4.08 7.63 6.15
N GLY A 326 4.23 8.90 5.85
CA GLY A 326 5.47 9.64 6.08
C GLY A 326 6.34 9.67 4.83
N GLY A 327 7.39 10.45 4.86
CA GLY A 327 8.26 10.69 3.72
C GLY A 327 8.49 12.19 3.49
N ILE A 328 8.97 12.56 2.32
CA ILE A 328 9.24 13.96 1.95
C ILE A 328 7.91 14.71 1.87
N LYS A 329 7.82 15.79 2.63
CA LYS A 329 6.62 16.64 2.67
C LYS A 329 6.44 17.40 1.35
N PHE A 330 5.19 17.56 0.92
CA PHE A 330 4.88 18.21 -0.35
C PHE A 330 5.24 19.70 -0.39
N ASP A 331 5.32 20.37 0.76
CA ASP A 331 5.79 21.76 0.87
C ASP A 331 7.30 21.94 0.56
N GLN A 332 8.04 20.84 0.48
CA GLN A 332 9.45 20.79 0.06
C GLN A 332 9.63 20.71 -1.45
N LEU A 333 8.53 20.63 -2.22
CA LEU A 333 8.54 20.31 -3.64
C LEU A 333 7.86 21.41 -4.45
N THR A 334 8.28 21.54 -5.70
CA THR A 334 7.52 22.25 -6.73
C THR A 334 6.34 21.38 -7.21
N ASP A 335 5.44 21.95 -8.02
CA ASP A 335 4.32 21.21 -8.63
C ASP A 335 4.78 20.02 -9.50
N GLY A 336 5.99 20.09 -10.08
CA GLY A 336 6.64 19.01 -10.83
C GLY A 336 7.45 18.03 -9.96
N PHE A 337 7.28 18.04 -8.65
CA PHE A 337 7.99 17.19 -7.67
C PHE A 337 9.50 17.39 -7.62
N MET A 338 10.02 18.53 -8.05
CA MET A 338 11.42 18.90 -7.86
C MET A 338 11.63 19.45 -6.45
N LEU A 339 12.72 19.05 -5.79
CA LEU A 339 13.11 19.58 -4.48
C LEU A 339 13.41 21.08 -4.60
N THR A 340 12.81 21.90 -3.75
CA THR A 340 13.03 23.34 -3.72
C THR A 340 14.46 23.69 -3.28
N THR A 341 15.07 22.85 -2.43
CA THR A 341 16.45 23.00 -1.93
C THR A 341 17.51 22.46 -2.89
N ARG A 342 17.11 21.61 -3.86
CA ARG A 342 18.04 20.94 -4.80
C ARG A 342 17.51 21.03 -6.25
N PRO A 343 17.71 22.14 -6.98
CA PRO A 343 17.30 22.25 -8.37
C PRO A 343 17.84 21.08 -9.23
N GLY A 344 16.98 20.51 -10.09
CA GLY A 344 17.30 19.33 -10.88
C GLY A 344 17.14 17.98 -10.15
N TRP A 345 16.77 17.97 -8.87
CA TRP A 345 16.48 16.77 -8.10
C TRP A 345 14.95 16.59 -7.92
N PHE A 346 14.44 15.46 -8.32
CA PHE A 346 13.02 15.13 -8.31
C PHE A 346 12.75 13.93 -7.40
N VAL A 347 11.51 13.82 -6.89
CA VAL A 347 11.12 12.74 -5.99
C VAL A 347 9.81 12.11 -6.43
N ALA A 348 9.75 10.78 -6.46
CA ALA A 348 8.57 10.04 -6.89
C ALA A 348 8.20 8.86 -5.97
N GLY A 349 6.94 8.49 -5.99
CA GLY A 349 6.43 7.28 -5.36
C GLY A 349 6.26 7.38 -3.85
N GLU A 350 6.52 6.28 -3.17
CA GLU A 350 6.30 6.13 -1.72
C GLU A 350 7.37 6.85 -0.87
N MET A 351 8.33 7.56 -1.49
CA MET A 351 9.21 8.50 -0.78
C MET A 351 8.47 9.76 -0.34
N LEU A 352 7.36 10.10 -0.99
CA LEU A 352 6.53 11.26 -0.70
C LEU A 352 5.60 10.98 0.48
N ASP A 353 5.27 12.00 1.26
CA ASP A 353 4.39 11.89 2.43
C ASP A 353 2.92 11.78 2.02
N TRP A 354 2.48 10.58 1.69
CA TRP A 354 1.09 10.24 1.40
C TRP A 354 0.78 8.81 1.79
N GLU A 355 -0.50 8.50 1.97
CA GLU A 355 -0.96 7.13 2.16
C GLU A 355 -2.19 6.81 1.31
N ALA A 356 -2.43 5.53 1.07
CA ALA A 356 -3.62 5.05 0.37
C ALA A 356 -4.01 3.65 0.89
N PRO A 357 -5.29 3.25 0.75
CA PRO A 357 -5.70 1.91 1.10
C PRO A 357 -5.11 0.87 0.14
N THR A 358 -5.19 -0.41 0.51
CA THR A 358 -4.92 -1.51 -0.42
C THR A 358 -6.00 -1.57 -1.51
N GLY A 359 -5.65 -2.12 -2.66
CA GLY A 359 -6.64 -2.30 -3.73
C GLY A 359 -6.24 -1.68 -5.06
N GLY A 360 -4.92 -1.45 -5.27
CA GLY A 360 -4.36 -0.88 -6.49
C GLY A 360 -4.04 0.61 -6.39
N TYR A 361 -4.54 1.31 -5.39
CA TYR A 361 -4.30 2.75 -5.18
C TYR A 361 -2.80 3.09 -5.03
N LEU A 362 -2.07 2.31 -4.21
CA LEU A 362 -0.64 2.52 -3.99
C LEU A 362 0.18 2.42 -5.29
N LEU A 363 -0.10 1.39 -6.10
CA LEU A 363 0.61 1.21 -7.36
C LEU A 363 0.26 2.31 -8.37
N THR A 364 -1.02 2.68 -8.46
CA THR A 364 -1.47 3.78 -9.32
C THR A 364 -0.76 5.10 -8.95
N ALA A 365 -0.69 5.45 -7.66
CA ALA A 365 -0.01 6.67 -7.23
C ALA A 365 1.50 6.65 -7.49
N CYS A 366 2.15 5.49 -7.32
CA CYS A 366 3.56 5.34 -7.68
C CYS A 366 3.79 5.54 -9.19
N LEU A 367 2.93 4.98 -10.04
CA LEU A 367 3.01 5.16 -11.49
C LEU A 367 2.69 6.61 -11.88
N ALA A 368 1.64 7.20 -11.32
CA ALA A 368 1.22 8.57 -11.59
C ALA A 368 2.31 9.59 -11.24
N THR A 369 2.89 9.48 -10.03
CA THR A 369 3.98 10.38 -9.60
C THR A 369 5.26 10.16 -10.42
N GLY A 370 5.57 8.89 -10.78
CA GLY A 370 6.69 8.58 -11.66
C GLY A 370 6.53 9.23 -13.04
N LYS A 371 5.30 9.18 -13.61
CA LYS A 371 4.99 9.86 -14.87
C LYS A 371 5.15 11.38 -14.75
N SER A 372 4.56 11.99 -13.73
CA SER A 372 4.63 13.44 -13.51
C SER A 372 6.06 13.92 -13.31
N VAL A 373 6.88 13.16 -12.57
CA VAL A 373 8.32 13.46 -12.41
C VAL A 373 9.04 13.35 -13.76
N GLY A 374 8.77 12.29 -14.55
CA GLY A 374 9.37 12.16 -15.87
C GLY A 374 9.05 13.35 -16.77
N GLU A 375 7.81 13.84 -16.75
CA GLU A 375 7.37 15.05 -17.49
C GLU A 375 8.06 16.29 -16.95
N GLY A 376 8.16 16.47 -15.62
CA GLY A 376 8.86 17.58 -14.98
C GLY A 376 10.35 17.63 -15.32
N VAL A 377 11.01 16.48 -15.42
CA VAL A 377 12.42 16.37 -15.86
C VAL A 377 12.56 16.81 -17.32
N VAL A 378 11.68 16.34 -18.20
CA VAL A 378 11.69 16.76 -19.62
C VAL A 378 11.50 18.26 -19.75
N GLU A 379 10.55 18.84 -19.04
CA GLU A 379 10.32 20.28 -19.01
C GLU A 379 11.55 21.03 -18.50
N TRP A 380 12.14 20.56 -17.37
CA TRP A 380 13.34 21.16 -16.79
C TRP A 380 14.51 21.20 -17.77
N LEU A 381 14.78 20.11 -18.46
CA LEU A 381 15.87 20.00 -19.43
C LEU A 381 15.62 20.76 -20.73
N SER A 382 14.37 21.13 -21.02
CA SER A 382 14.00 21.93 -22.19
C SER A 382 14.14 23.43 -21.95
N ARG A 383 14.38 23.85 -20.71
CA ARG A 383 14.61 25.29 -20.41
C ARG A 383 15.97 25.72 -20.92
N PRO A 384 16.10 26.91 -21.51
CA PRO A 384 17.43 27.42 -21.83
C PRO A 384 18.26 27.57 -20.55
N GLU A 385 19.54 27.20 -20.64
CA GLU A 385 20.47 27.48 -19.53
C GLU A 385 20.44 28.98 -19.20
N PRO A 386 20.38 29.36 -17.89
CA PRO A 386 20.31 30.77 -17.48
C PRO A 386 21.56 31.56 -17.83
#